data_33be9b394364639121cfa9e8273854f9
#
_entry.id   33be9b394364639121cfa9e8273854f9
#
_cell.length_a   1.000
_cell.length_b   1.000
_cell.length_c   1.000
_cell.angle_alpha   90.00
_cell.angle_beta   90.00
_cell.angle_gamma   90.00
#
_symmetry.space_group_name_H-M   'P 1'
#
loop_
_entity.id
_entity.type
_entity.pdbx_description
1 polymer ?
#
loop_
_entity_poly.entity_id
_entity_poly.type
_entity_poly.pdbx_seq_one_letter_code
_entity_poly.pdbx_strand_id
1 'polypeptide(L)'
;AQVRPSNKPHAIKHTIVVPPTPTMTPTPTPKPFDPNVGAVLPTHRIVAFYAVPGAEATGPAYQLTTNMLSDLRVQAEAYRRLDPLHPVQPGIDLVASVPDSFPGPEGTYSHHVDPATIQAYIDYCQQNNLILFLDLDIGLAPVKQEVNFFLPYLERYSFVQLAIDPEWMFPRHDGIPGINLSNVHASDLN
;
A
#
# COMPACT_ATOMS: atom_id res chain seq x y z
N ALA A 1 -73.25 15.43 -71.49
CA ALA A 1 -72.09 16.04 -70.95
C ALA A 1 -71.85 15.46 -69.54
N GLN A 2 -70.81 14.66 -69.34
CA GLN A 2 -70.42 14.09 -68.06
C GLN A 2 -69.33 14.97 -67.48
N VAL A 3 -69.56 15.46 -66.24
CA VAL A 3 -68.63 16.25 -65.45
C VAL A 3 -67.76 15.26 -64.67
N ARG A 4 -66.41 15.30 -64.84
CA ARG A 4 -65.43 14.54 -64.09
C ARG A 4 -65.13 15.28 -62.76
N PRO A 5 -65.10 14.56 -61.63
CA PRO A 5 -64.65 15.18 -60.39
C PRO A 5 -63.09 15.32 -60.37
N SER A 6 -62.62 16.51 -59.99
CA SER A 6 -61.20 16.81 -59.78
C SER A 6 -60.72 16.26 -58.45
N ASN A 7 -59.80 15.29 -58.49
CA ASN A 7 -59.09 14.83 -57.29
C ASN A 7 -57.89 15.73 -57.02
N LYS A 8 -57.99 16.57 -55.98
CA LYS A 8 -56.84 17.31 -55.44
C LYS A 8 -56.09 16.39 -54.44
N PRO A 9 -54.76 16.26 -54.58
CA PRO A 9 -54.00 15.46 -53.62
C PRO A 9 -53.96 16.19 -52.25
N HIS A 10 -54.34 15.43 -51.19
CA HIS A 10 -54.16 15.87 -49.81
C HIS A 10 -52.66 15.72 -49.42
N ALA A 11 -52.01 16.83 -49.08
CA ALA A 11 -50.68 16.81 -48.54
C ALA A 11 -50.72 16.29 -47.09
N ILE A 12 -50.12 15.13 -46.85
CA ILE A 12 -49.90 14.58 -45.51
C ILE A 12 -48.73 15.32 -44.88
N LYS A 13 -49.00 16.14 -43.86
CA LYS A 13 -47.98 16.75 -43.02
C LYS A 13 -47.39 15.69 -42.10
N HIS A 14 -46.19 15.19 -42.43
CA HIS A 14 -45.40 14.38 -41.50
C HIS A 14 -44.84 15.30 -40.39
N THR A 15 -45.37 15.19 -39.20
CA THR A 15 -44.75 15.82 -38.01
C THR A 15 -43.59 14.96 -37.59
N ILE A 16 -42.37 15.45 -37.77
CA ILE A 16 -41.12 14.79 -37.27
C ILE A 16 -41.12 14.96 -35.75
N VAL A 17 -41.40 13.86 -35.04
CA VAL A 17 -41.21 13.81 -33.57
C VAL A 17 -39.71 13.62 -33.33
N VAL A 18 -39.00 14.68 -32.93
CA VAL A 18 -37.62 14.60 -32.50
C VAL A 18 -37.58 13.97 -31.10
N PRO A 19 -36.93 12.82 -30.91
CA PRO A 19 -36.80 12.22 -29.59
C PRO A 19 -36.02 13.19 -28.66
N PRO A 20 -36.38 13.23 -27.36
CA PRO A 20 -35.69 14.09 -26.42
C PRO A 20 -34.21 13.69 -26.33
N THR A 21 -33.33 14.68 -26.43
CA THR A 21 -31.89 14.50 -26.20
C THR A 21 -31.68 13.92 -24.81
N PRO A 22 -30.90 12.81 -24.66
CA PRO A 22 -30.67 12.24 -23.35
C PRO A 22 -29.96 13.29 -22.47
N THR A 23 -30.60 13.66 -21.37
CA THR A 23 -29.98 14.52 -20.36
C THR A 23 -28.90 13.70 -19.69
N MET A 24 -27.64 14.09 -19.89
CA MET A 24 -26.50 13.47 -19.20
C MET A 24 -26.63 13.68 -17.69
N THR A 25 -26.80 12.58 -16.96
CA THR A 25 -26.73 12.61 -15.50
C THR A 25 -25.32 13.10 -15.12
N PRO A 26 -25.19 14.12 -14.27
CA PRO A 26 -23.86 14.59 -13.87
C PRO A 26 -23.09 13.45 -13.23
N THR A 27 -21.91 13.14 -13.74
CA THR A 27 -20.98 12.20 -13.13
C THR A 27 -20.64 12.73 -11.72
N PRO A 28 -20.80 11.93 -10.66
CA PRO A 28 -20.49 12.37 -9.32
C PRO A 28 -19.03 12.82 -9.26
N THR A 29 -18.80 14.03 -8.79
CA THR A 29 -17.46 14.55 -8.54
C THR A 29 -16.77 13.62 -7.52
N PRO A 30 -15.58 13.07 -7.81
CA PRO A 30 -14.85 12.26 -6.85
C PRO A 30 -14.69 13.03 -5.53
N LYS A 31 -15.00 12.39 -4.41
CA LYS A 31 -14.70 12.98 -3.10
C LYS A 31 -13.19 13.23 -3.00
N PRO A 32 -12.76 14.36 -2.45
CA PRO A 32 -11.34 14.57 -2.17
C PRO A 32 -10.79 13.41 -1.33
N PHE A 33 -9.59 12.97 -1.66
CA PHE A 33 -8.89 11.95 -0.87
C PHE A 33 -8.66 12.49 0.54
N ASP A 34 -9.16 11.79 1.55
CA ASP A 34 -8.87 12.08 2.96
C ASP A 34 -7.94 10.97 3.47
N PRO A 35 -6.66 11.27 3.75
CA PRO A 35 -5.69 10.29 4.21
C PRO A 35 -6.03 9.70 5.59
N ASN A 36 -6.95 10.29 6.34
CA ASN A 36 -7.33 9.81 7.66
C ASN A 36 -8.49 8.79 7.61
N VAL A 37 -9.18 8.65 6.49
CA VAL A 37 -10.28 7.69 6.37
C VAL A 37 -9.74 6.27 6.35
N GLY A 38 -10.03 5.50 7.39
CA GLY A 38 -9.55 4.13 7.56
C GLY A 38 -8.13 4.02 8.10
N ALA A 39 -7.46 5.16 8.41
CA ALA A 39 -6.15 5.14 9.01
C ALA A 39 -6.19 4.57 10.44
N VAL A 40 -5.21 3.74 10.77
CA VAL A 40 -5.05 3.18 12.14
C VAL A 40 -4.61 4.29 13.09
N LEU A 41 -3.63 5.09 12.69
CA LEU A 41 -3.17 6.25 13.46
C LEU A 41 -4.03 7.50 13.14
N PRO A 42 -4.24 8.42 14.11
CA PRO A 42 -3.69 8.42 15.47
C PRO A 42 -4.59 7.70 16.50
N THR A 43 -5.70 7.09 16.10
CA THR A 43 -6.72 6.53 17.01
C THR A 43 -6.26 5.26 17.72
N HIS A 44 -5.27 4.56 17.17
CA HIS A 44 -4.68 3.35 17.73
C HIS A 44 -3.18 3.55 17.96
N ARG A 45 -2.60 2.67 18.77
CA ARG A 45 -1.17 2.40 18.80
C ARG A 45 -0.88 1.14 18.00
N ILE A 46 0.29 1.07 17.39
CA ILE A 46 0.75 -0.13 16.70
C ILE A 46 1.91 -0.71 17.51
N VAL A 47 1.85 -2.02 17.76
CA VAL A 47 2.94 -2.79 18.36
C VAL A 47 3.30 -3.89 17.38
N ALA A 48 4.47 -3.79 16.78
CA ALA A 48 4.94 -4.73 15.78
C ALA A 48 6.19 -5.48 16.25
N PHE A 49 6.34 -6.74 15.82
CA PHE A 49 7.57 -7.48 15.93
C PHE A 49 8.35 -7.37 14.61
N TYR A 50 9.63 -7.05 14.76
CA TYR A 50 10.55 -6.90 13.64
C TYR A 50 10.97 -8.25 13.07
N ALA A 51 11.21 -8.33 11.77
CA ALA A 51 11.55 -9.57 11.07
C ALA A 51 12.44 -9.36 9.85
N VAL A 52 13.59 -10.04 9.85
CA VAL A 52 14.24 -10.47 8.61
C VAL A 52 14.02 -11.97 8.50
N PRO A 53 13.38 -12.49 7.43
CA PRO A 53 13.05 -13.91 7.32
C PRO A 53 14.26 -14.82 7.49
N GLY A 54 14.16 -15.78 8.42
CA GLY A 54 15.23 -16.74 8.70
C GLY A 54 16.39 -16.21 9.54
N ALA A 55 16.40 -14.94 9.93
CA ALA A 55 17.47 -14.33 10.72
C ALA A 55 17.02 -14.09 12.16
N GLU A 56 17.18 -15.07 13.04
CA GLU A 56 16.71 -15.04 14.45
C GLU A 56 17.20 -13.81 15.22
N ALA A 57 18.41 -13.33 14.94
CA ALA A 57 18.99 -12.17 15.63
C ALA A 57 18.25 -10.85 15.38
N THR A 58 17.40 -10.77 14.35
CA THR A 58 16.73 -9.52 13.95
C THR A 58 15.44 -9.27 14.68
N GLY A 59 14.78 -10.30 15.21
CA GLY A 59 13.55 -10.12 15.97
C GLY A 59 12.68 -11.37 16.01
N PRO A 60 11.66 -11.41 16.88
CA PRO A 60 10.86 -12.61 17.13
C PRO A 60 10.08 -13.12 15.90
N ALA A 61 9.75 -12.23 14.96
CA ALA A 61 8.94 -12.58 13.80
C ALA A 61 9.75 -13.13 12.60
N TYR A 62 11.04 -13.47 12.80
CA TYR A 62 11.86 -14.13 11.79
C TYR A 62 11.28 -15.49 11.32
N GLN A 63 10.42 -16.09 12.16
CA GLN A 63 9.63 -17.28 11.85
C GLN A 63 8.18 -17.09 12.29
N LEU A 64 7.24 -17.44 11.42
CA LEU A 64 5.81 -17.34 11.67
C LEU A 64 5.30 -18.52 12.49
N THR A 65 5.45 -18.46 13.81
CA THR A 65 5.08 -19.54 14.75
C THR A 65 3.90 -19.13 15.63
N THR A 66 3.24 -20.12 16.23
CA THR A 66 2.18 -19.90 17.23
C THR A 66 2.73 -19.21 18.48
N ASN A 67 3.95 -19.52 18.89
CA ASN A 67 4.58 -18.89 20.05
C ASN A 67 4.85 -17.40 19.77
N MET A 68 5.43 -17.08 18.62
CA MET A 68 5.63 -15.68 18.21
C MET A 68 4.33 -14.89 18.25
N LEU A 69 3.23 -15.44 17.72
CA LEU A 69 1.92 -14.78 17.75
C LEU A 69 1.41 -14.58 19.17
N SER A 70 1.58 -15.56 20.03
CA SER A 70 1.20 -15.48 21.45
C SER A 70 1.97 -14.35 22.14
N ASP A 71 3.28 -14.29 21.93
CA ASP A 71 4.16 -13.28 22.53
C ASP A 71 3.83 -11.87 22.03
N LEU A 72 3.57 -11.72 20.72
CA LEU A 72 3.12 -10.46 20.13
C LEU A 72 1.81 -9.98 20.79
N ARG A 73 0.84 -10.88 20.97
CA ARG A 73 -0.44 -10.54 21.59
C ARG A 73 -0.30 -10.17 23.07
N VAL A 74 0.57 -10.88 23.80
CA VAL A 74 0.91 -10.53 25.19
C VAL A 74 1.54 -9.15 25.27
N GLN A 75 2.47 -8.85 24.38
CA GLN A 75 3.12 -7.55 24.32
C GLN A 75 2.12 -6.43 23.98
N ALA A 76 1.28 -6.64 22.96
CA ALA A 76 0.24 -5.68 22.58
C ALA A 76 -0.73 -5.40 23.72
N GLU A 77 -1.15 -6.43 24.48
CA GLU A 77 -2.01 -6.28 25.64
C GLU A 77 -1.31 -5.52 26.78
N ALA A 78 -0.01 -5.71 26.97
CA ALA A 78 0.76 -4.93 27.96
C ALA A 78 0.73 -3.43 27.63
N TYR A 79 0.94 -3.06 26.37
CA TYR A 79 0.84 -1.65 25.92
C TYR A 79 -0.59 -1.11 26.03
N ARG A 80 -1.61 -1.90 25.71
CA ARG A 80 -3.02 -1.51 25.87
C ARG A 80 -3.37 -1.13 27.31
N ARG A 81 -2.80 -1.83 28.28
CA ARG A 81 -3.03 -1.53 29.71
C ARG A 81 -2.39 -0.22 30.17
N LEU A 82 -1.29 0.19 29.52
CA LEU A 82 -0.61 1.46 29.83
C LEU A 82 -1.38 2.67 29.32
N ASP A 83 -2.13 2.51 28.21
CA ASP A 83 -2.93 3.58 27.61
C ASP A 83 -4.27 3.02 27.12
N PRO A 84 -5.26 2.88 28.02
CA PRO A 84 -6.56 2.30 27.66
C PRO A 84 -7.38 3.14 26.67
N LEU A 85 -7.02 4.41 26.45
CA LEU A 85 -7.73 5.31 25.54
C LEU A 85 -7.36 5.05 24.07
N HIS A 86 -6.22 4.42 23.82
CA HIS A 86 -5.77 4.09 22.48
C HIS A 86 -5.71 2.56 22.32
N PRO A 87 -6.65 1.94 21.61
CA PRO A 87 -6.56 0.51 21.27
C PRO A 87 -5.23 0.18 20.60
N VAL A 88 -4.73 -1.03 20.81
CA VAL A 88 -3.47 -1.48 20.23
C VAL A 88 -3.76 -2.42 19.06
N GLN A 89 -3.21 -2.10 17.90
CA GLN A 89 -3.19 -2.97 16.73
C GLN A 89 -1.85 -3.72 16.70
N PRO A 90 -1.83 -5.05 16.87
CA PRO A 90 -0.61 -5.83 16.73
C PRO A 90 -0.21 -5.95 15.25
N GLY A 91 1.09 -6.06 14.98
CA GLY A 91 1.62 -6.14 13.63
C GLY A 91 2.95 -6.86 13.53
N ILE A 92 3.40 -7.01 12.30
CA ILE A 92 4.75 -7.46 11.94
C ILE A 92 5.39 -6.36 11.09
N ASP A 93 6.65 -6.09 11.35
CA ASP A 93 7.49 -5.19 10.59
C ASP A 93 8.51 -6.04 9.83
N LEU A 94 8.19 -6.32 8.57
CA LEU A 94 8.97 -7.20 7.70
C LEU A 94 9.94 -6.37 6.88
N VAL A 95 11.24 -6.56 7.09
CA VAL A 95 12.27 -6.04 6.19
C VAL A 95 12.12 -6.73 4.83
N ALA A 96 11.49 -6.04 3.90
CA ALA A 96 11.15 -6.56 2.57
C ALA A 96 12.21 -6.21 1.51
N SER A 97 12.94 -5.11 1.72
CA SER A 97 14.21 -4.81 1.04
C SER A 97 15.32 -4.88 2.09
N VAL A 98 16.18 -5.88 1.99
CA VAL A 98 17.19 -6.24 3.00
C VAL A 98 18.52 -5.60 2.66
N PRO A 99 19.21 -4.94 3.62
CA PRO A 99 20.51 -4.32 3.36
C PRO A 99 21.61 -5.38 3.22
N ASP A 100 22.52 -5.16 2.28
CA ASP A 100 23.69 -5.99 2.03
C ASP A 100 24.98 -5.26 2.33
N SER A 101 26.00 -5.98 2.81
CA SER A 101 27.35 -5.44 3.03
C SER A 101 28.18 -5.27 1.75
N PHE A 102 27.61 -5.62 0.60
CA PHE A 102 28.21 -5.56 -0.72
C PHE A 102 27.23 -5.05 -1.77
N PRO A 103 27.68 -4.51 -2.90
CA PRO A 103 26.80 -3.80 -3.84
C PRO A 103 25.74 -4.68 -4.51
N GLY A 104 25.92 -6.01 -4.54
CA GLY A 104 25.06 -6.90 -5.28
C GLY A 104 25.12 -6.72 -6.81
N PRO A 105 24.31 -7.47 -7.58
CA PRO A 105 24.31 -7.37 -9.05
C PRO A 105 23.85 -6.00 -9.58
N GLU A 106 22.98 -5.32 -8.85
CA GLU A 106 22.41 -4.03 -9.24
C GLU A 106 23.18 -2.83 -8.65
N GLY A 107 24.16 -3.08 -7.79
CA GLY A 107 24.97 -2.04 -7.17
C GLY A 107 24.25 -1.27 -6.04
N THR A 108 23.11 -1.76 -5.58
CA THR A 108 22.22 -1.05 -4.65
C THR A 108 22.54 -1.26 -3.17
N TYR A 109 23.35 -2.26 -2.83
CA TYR A 109 23.60 -2.70 -1.45
C TYR A 109 22.32 -3.14 -0.72
N SER A 110 21.35 -3.63 -1.48
CA SER A 110 20.12 -4.23 -0.98
C SER A 110 19.59 -5.29 -1.93
N HIS A 111 18.76 -6.18 -1.41
CA HIS A 111 18.03 -7.13 -2.21
C HIS A 111 16.60 -7.30 -1.68
N HIS A 112 15.69 -7.70 -2.54
CA HIS A 112 14.31 -7.95 -2.14
C HIS A 112 14.16 -9.36 -1.56
N VAL A 113 13.36 -9.47 -0.51
CA VAL A 113 12.85 -10.77 -0.03
C VAL A 113 12.03 -11.41 -1.17
N ASP A 114 12.15 -12.72 -1.32
CA ASP A 114 11.43 -13.40 -2.39
C ASP A 114 9.91 -13.27 -2.26
N PRO A 115 9.18 -13.18 -3.39
CA PRO A 115 7.74 -12.93 -3.38
C PRO A 115 6.91 -13.99 -2.65
N ALA A 116 7.36 -15.26 -2.61
CA ALA A 116 6.64 -16.31 -1.91
C ALA A 116 6.74 -16.14 -0.39
N THR A 117 7.88 -15.69 0.10
CA THR A 117 8.07 -15.34 1.51
C THR A 117 7.21 -14.13 1.89
N ILE A 118 7.21 -13.05 1.09
CA ILE A 118 6.33 -11.89 1.32
C ILE A 118 4.87 -12.33 1.38
N GLN A 119 4.42 -13.17 0.44
CA GLN A 119 3.05 -13.67 0.43
C GLN A 119 2.73 -14.50 1.68
N ALA A 120 3.67 -15.31 2.19
CA ALA A 120 3.47 -16.07 3.42
C ALA A 120 3.24 -15.15 4.64
N TYR A 121 3.98 -14.03 4.74
CA TYR A 121 3.75 -13.03 5.79
C TYR A 121 2.40 -12.32 5.62
N ILE A 122 2.00 -12.00 4.40
CA ILE A 122 0.69 -11.41 4.09
C ILE A 122 -0.43 -12.36 4.54
N ASP A 123 -0.38 -13.62 4.12
CA ASP A 123 -1.38 -14.62 4.46
C ASP A 123 -1.49 -14.84 5.97
N TYR A 124 -0.34 -14.88 6.65
CA TYR A 124 -0.28 -15.02 8.10
C TYR A 124 -0.89 -13.81 8.82
N CYS A 125 -0.56 -12.61 8.41
CA CYS A 125 -1.11 -11.38 8.97
C CYS A 125 -2.62 -11.28 8.74
N GLN A 126 -3.09 -11.62 7.55
CA GLN A 126 -4.52 -11.66 7.23
C GLN A 126 -5.28 -12.64 8.11
N GLN A 127 -4.78 -13.88 8.26
CA GLN A 127 -5.41 -14.91 9.08
C GLN A 127 -5.47 -14.56 10.57
N ASN A 128 -4.52 -13.75 11.05
CA ASN A 128 -4.38 -13.42 12.47
C ASN A 128 -4.82 -12.00 12.83
N ASN A 129 -5.36 -11.25 11.85
CA ASN A 129 -5.79 -9.86 12.01
C ASN A 129 -4.66 -8.95 12.50
N LEU A 130 -3.48 -9.07 11.87
CA LEU A 130 -2.30 -8.24 12.10
C LEU A 130 -2.15 -7.20 11.00
N ILE A 131 -1.57 -6.06 11.32
CA ILE A 131 -1.02 -5.14 10.31
C ILE A 131 0.36 -5.64 9.89
N LEU A 132 0.70 -5.48 8.61
CA LEU A 132 2.01 -5.81 8.08
C LEU A 132 2.66 -4.55 7.53
N PHE A 133 3.85 -4.21 7.99
CA PHE A 133 4.71 -3.25 7.33
C PHE A 133 5.65 -4.00 6.37
N LEU A 134 5.79 -3.48 5.16
CA LEU A 134 6.89 -3.82 4.27
C LEU A 134 7.92 -2.71 4.47
N ASP A 135 8.96 -3.05 5.20
CA ASP A 135 10.04 -2.13 5.55
C ASP A 135 11.15 -2.21 4.50
N LEU A 136 11.56 -1.06 4.00
CA LEU A 136 12.47 -0.95 2.87
C LEU A 136 13.79 -0.30 3.31
N ASP A 137 14.84 -1.11 3.43
CA ASP A 137 16.23 -0.68 3.48
C ASP A 137 16.75 -0.48 2.05
N ILE A 138 16.58 0.71 1.52
CA ILE A 138 16.70 1.00 0.09
C ILE A 138 18.14 0.98 -0.42
N GLY A 139 19.13 1.29 0.46
CA GLY A 139 20.52 1.38 0.05
C GLY A 139 20.77 2.52 -0.95
N LEU A 140 21.32 2.18 -2.12
CA LEU A 140 21.57 3.13 -3.21
C LEU A 140 20.48 3.15 -4.28
N ALA A 141 19.42 2.36 -4.12
CA ALA A 141 18.34 2.30 -5.11
C ALA A 141 17.53 3.61 -5.14
N PRO A 142 16.94 4.00 -6.29
CA PRO A 142 16.00 5.10 -6.34
C PRO A 142 14.73 4.78 -5.54
N VAL A 143 14.38 5.64 -4.59
CA VAL A 143 13.21 5.47 -3.70
C VAL A 143 11.95 5.10 -4.46
N LYS A 144 11.65 5.84 -5.53
CA LYS A 144 10.47 5.61 -6.35
C LYS A 144 10.45 4.23 -7.02
N GLN A 145 11.62 3.73 -7.41
CA GLN A 145 11.73 2.39 -8.01
C GLN A 145 11.42 1.32 -6.98
N GLU A 146 11.99 1.44 -5.78
CA GLU A 146 11.75 0.51 -4.67
C GLU A 146 10.27 0.50 -4.27
N VAL A 147 9.69 1.66 -4.02
CA VAL A 147 8.26 1.77 -3.66
C VAL A 147 7.37 1.17 -4.75
N ASN A 148 7.66 1.43 -6.03
CA ASN A 148 6.88 0.88 -7.15
C ASN A 148 6.96 -0.65 -7.23
N PHE A 149 8.07 -1.27 -6.81
CA PHE A 149 8.17 -2.72 -6.76
C PHE A 149 7.16 -3.35 -5.78
N PHE A 150 6.97 -2.70 -4.62
CA PHE A 150 6.06 -3.18 -3.58
C PHE A 150 4.62 -2.66 -3.73
N LEU A 151 4.38 -1.69 -4.60
CA LEU A 151 3.06 -1.06 -4.80
C LEU A 151 1.91 -2.06 -5.02
N PRO A 152 2.07 -3.16 -5.80
CA PRO A 152 0.99 -4.14 -5.97
C PRO A 152 0.49 -4.78 -4.67
N TYR A 153 1.35 -4.95 -3.66
CA TYR A 153 0.95 -5.47 -2.35
C TYR A 153 0.16 -4.41 -1.56
N LEU A 154 0.63 -3.16 -1.60
CA LEU A 154 -0.02 -2.03 -0.90
C LEU A 154 -1.42 -1.73 -1.46
N GLU A 155 -1.58 -1.80 -2.77
CA GLU A 155 -2.88 -1.59 -3.44
C GLU A 155 -3.87 -2.74 -3.20
N ARG A 156 -3.36 -3.95 -3.07
CA ARG A 156 -4.19 -5.15 -2.95
C ARG A 156 -4.68 -5.41 -1.52
N TYR A 157 -3.88 -5.09 -0.51
CA TYR A 157 -4.14 -5.47 0.87
C TYR A 157 -4.15 -4.25 1.78
N SER A 158 -5.32 -3.84 2.26
CA SER A 158 -5.48 -2.64 3.09
C SER A 158 -4.75 -2.67 4.44
N PHE A 159 -4.40 -3.86 4.93
CA PHE A 159 -3.62 -4.06 6.16
C PHE A 159 -2.12 -4.11 5.93
N VAL A 160 -1.66 -4.06 4.67
CA VAL A 160 -0.24 -3.94 4.31
C VAL A 160 0.11 -2.47 4.18
N GLN A 161 1.15 -2.05 4.87
CA GLN A 161 1.60 -0.66 4.96
C GLN A 161 3.06 -0.57 4.52
N LEU A 162 3.49 0.60 4.13
CA LEU A 162 4.88 0.89 3.77
C LEU A 162 5.61 1.49 4.98
N ALA A 163 6.81 1.00 5.24
CA ALA A 163 7.83 1.68 6.02
C ALA A 163 9.08 1.90 5.15
N ILE A 164 9.80 2.98 5.42
CA ILE A 164 11.09 3.26 4.78
C ILE A 164 12.07 3.48 5.92
N ASP A 165 13.07 2.58 6.01
CA ASP A 165 14.17 2.75 6.95
C ASP A 165 15.25 3.63 6.33
N PRO A 166 15.49 4.84 6.88
CA PRO A 166 16.49 5.74 6.35
C PRO A 166 17.92 5.40 6.77
N GLU A 167 18.13 4.43 7.68
CA GLU A 167 19.44 4.17 8.30
C GLU A 167 20.52 3.81 7.24
N TRP A 168 20.13 3.01 6.25
CA TRP A 168 21.02 2.52 5.18
C TRP A 168 20.73 3.16 3.82
N MET A 169 20.02 4.28 3.78
CA MET A 169 19.55 4.92 2.56
C MET A 169 20.49 6.03 2.10
N PHE A 170 21.01 5.93 0.87
CA PHE A 170 21.93 6.91 0.27
C PHE A 170 21.45 7.36 -1.13
N PRO A 171 20.35 8.11 -1.22
CA PRO A 171 19.74 8.49 -2.51
C PRO A 171 20.62 9.39 -3.36
N ARG A 172 21.61 10.03 -2.76
CA ARG A 172 22.61 10.87 -3.45
C ARG A 172 23.93 10.16 -3.74
N HIS A 173 24.02 8.87 -3.43
CA HIS A 173 25.27 8.08 -3.57
C HIS A 173 26.47 8.69 -2.84
N ASP A 174 26.24 9.36 -1.73
CA ASP A 174 27.24 10.06 -0.92
C ASP A 174 27.79 9.23 0.25
N GLY A 175 27.45 7.94 0.28
CA GLY A 175 27.94 6.98 1.26
C GLY A 175 27.79 5.54 0.82
N ILE A 176 28.27 4.62 1.64
CA ILE A 176 28.16 3.18 1.45
C ILE A 176 27.30 2.63 2.59
N PRO A 177 26.17 1.97 2.28
CA PRO A 177 25.33 1.31 3.28
C PRO A 177 26.16 0.38 4.19
N GLY A 178 25.92 0.44 5.49
CA GLY A 178 26.64 -0.34 6.49
C GLY A 178 28.04 0.17 6.86
N ILE A 179 28.56 1.18 6.16
CA ILE A 179 29.87 1.81 6.47
C ILE A 179 29.68 3.25 6.93
N ASN A 180 28.85 4.00 6.24
CA ASN A 180 28.56 5.39 6.55
C ASN A 180 27.18 5.53 7.23
N LEU A 181 27.01 6.59 8.01
CA LEU A 181 25.68 7.01 8.48
C LEU A 181 24.97 7.73 7.33
N SER A 182 23.71 7.40 7.14
CA SER A 182 22.88 8.05 6.12
C SER A 182 22.56 9.50 6.50
N ASN A 183 22.22 10.31 5.47
CA ASN A 183 21.81 11.70 5.65
C ASN A 183 20.64 11.98 4.71
N VAL A 184 19.46 11.45 5.07
CA VAL A 184 18.26 11.55 4.26
C VAL A 184 17.52 12.85 4.53
N HIS A 185 17.11 13.54 3.48
CA HIS A 185 16.30 14.74 3.53
C HIS A 185 14.88 14.43 3.04
N ALA A 186 13.88 15.20 3.48
CA ALA A 186 12.51 15.05 3.02
C ALA A 186 12.36 15.12 1.49
N SER A 187 13.24 15.90 0.81
CA SER A 187 13.28 15.98 -0.65
C SER A 187 13.72 14.69 -1.34
N ASP A 188 14.35 13.78 -0.62
CA ASP A 188 14.82 12.51 -1.17
C ASP A 188 13.68 11.48 -1.26
N LEU A 189 12.55 11.76 -0.58
CA LEU A 189 11.37 10.91 -0.52
C LEU A 189 10.24 11.34 -1.49
N ASN A 190 10.45 12.42 -2.28
CA ASN A 190 9.44 13.01 -3.17
C ASN A 190 9.63 12.66 -4.64
#